data_bfccf1824fe37c842f1792f2e6eb9c6e
#
_entry.id   bfccf1824fe37c842f1792f2e6eb9c6e
#
_cell.length_a   1.000
_cell.length_b   1.000
_cell.length_c   1.000
_cell.angle_alpha   90.00
_cell.angle_beta   90.00
_cell.angle_gamma   90.00
#
_symmetry.space_group_name_H-M   'P 1'
#
loop_
_entity.id
_entity.type
_entity.pdbx_description
1 polymer ?
#
loop_
_entity_poly.entity_id
_entity_poly.type
_entity_poly.pdbx_seq_one_letter_code
_entity_poly.pdbx_strand_id
1 'polypeptide(L)' 'MQKFDVGDRVAHDRYGLGRVIGVEEDIAVLVDFATRQERIPGPYTKLTKL' A
#
# COMPACT_ATOMS: atom_id res chain seq x y z
N MET A 1 1.95 13.73 -5.98
CA MET A 1 2.30 12.30 -6.11
C MET A 1 2.49 11.71 -4.73
N GLN A 2 1.79 10.61 -4.43
CA GLN A 2 1.92 9.99 -3.12
C GLN A 2 3.17 9.13 -3.07
N LYS A 3 3.85 9.21 -1.93
CA LYS A 3 5.03 8.41 -1.69
C LYS A 3 4.81 7.61 -0.42
N PHE A 4 5.05 6.31 -0.50
CA PHE A 4 4.82 5.40 0.62
C PHE A 4 6.14 4.92 1.19
N ASP A 5 6.17 4.75 2.51
CA ASP A 5 7.33 4.21 3.22
C ASP A 5 6.89 3.02 4.07
N VAL A 6 7.83 2.13 4.36
CA VAL A 6 7.57 1.00 5.25
C VAL A 6 7.08 1.53 6.60
N GLY A 7 6.01 0.95 7.09
CA GLY A 7 5.38 1.36 8.34
C GLY A 7 4.20 2.30 8.18
N ASP A 8 4.00 2.86 6.99
CA ASP A 8 2.86 3.73 6.75
C ASP A 8 1.55 2.98 6.85
N ARG A 9 0.56 3.61 7.44
CA ARG A 9 -0.81 3.09 7.42
C ARG A 9 -1.51 3.58 6.17
N VAL A 10 -2.24 2.67 5.55
CA VAL A 10 -2.92 2.95 4.29
C VAL A 10 -4.32 2.35 4.31
N ALA A 11 -5.16 2.85 3.41
CA ALA A 11 -6.47 2.27 3.14
C ALA A 11 -6.56 1.99 1.65
N HIS A 12 -7.04 0.81 1.29
CA HIS A 12 -7.26 0.42 -0.09
C HIS A 12 -8.75 0.26 -0.33
N ASP A 13 -9.23 0.74 -1.48
CA ASP A 13 -10.66 0.71 -1.79
C ASP A 13 -11.24 -0.69 -1.77
N ARG A 14 -10.44 -1.69 -2.11
CA ARG A 14 -10.89 -3.07 -2.19
C ARG A 14 -10.52 -3.89 -0.96
N TYR A 15 -9.30 -3.70 -0.43
CA TYR A 15 -8.77 -4.58 0.61
C TYR A 15 -8.91 -4.00 2.02
N GLY A 16 -9.27 -2.73 2.14
CA GLY A 16 -9.45 -2.09 3.44
C GLY A 16 -8.14 -1.56 4.03
N LEU A 17 -8.05 -1.59 5.35
CA LEU A 17 -6.92 -1.01 6.06
C LEU A 17 -5.72 -1.94 6.05
N GLY A 18 -4.53 -1.35 5.91
CA GLY A 18 -3.30 -2.11 5.91
C GLY A 18 -2.10 -1.27 6.32
N ARG A 19 -0.94 -1.90 6.30
CA ARG A 19 0.32 -1.25 6.60
C ARG A 19 1.35 -1.63 5.55
N VAL A 20 2.11 -0.66 5.08
CA VAL A 20 3.17 -0.89 4.10
C VAL A 20 4.30 -1.66 4.77
N ILE A 21 4.68 -2.79 4.17
CA ILE A 21 5.77 -3.63 4.67
C ILE A 21 6.95 -3.68 3.72
N GLY A 22 6.80 -3.15 2.52
CA GLY A 22 7.90 -3.08 1.55
C GLY A 22 7.59 -2.07 0.47
N VAL A 23 8.63 -1.50 -0.11
CA VAL A 23 8.50 -0.52 -1.18
C VAL A 23 9.44 -0.92 -2.31
N GLU A 24 8.88 -1.08 -3.51
CA GLU A 24 9.66 -1.20 -4.75
C GLU A 24 9.60 0.17 -5.42
N GLU A 25 10.69 0.90 -5.36
CA GLU A 25 10.74 2.30 -5.79
C GLU A 25 10.10 2.51 -7.17
N ASP A 26 9.10 3.40 -7.22
CA ASP A 26 8.41 3.80 -8.44
C ASP A 26 7.71 2.63 -9.19
N ILE A 27 7.60 1.47 -8.56
CA ILE A 27 7.01 0.29 -9.19
C ILE A 27 5.79 -0.18 -8.42
N ALA A 28 5.95 -0.50 -7.13
CA ALA A 28 4.88 -1.08 -6.33
C ALA A 28 5.15 -0.92 -4.84
N VAL A 29 4.11 -1.15 -4.04
CA VAL A 29 4.27 -1.28 -2.59
C VAL A 29 3.68 -2.61 -2.15
N LEU A 30 4.29 -3.18 -1.12
CA LEU A 30 3.79 -4.38 -0.47
C LEU A 30 3.03 -3.96 0.77
N VAL A 31 1.80 -4.40 0.89
CA VAL A 31 0.93 -3.99 2.00
C VAL A 31 0.41 -5.22 2.71
N ASP A 32 0.50 -5.21 4.03
CA ASP A 32 -0.06 -6.24 4.89
C ASP A 32 -1.47 -5.78 5.31
N PHE A 33 -2.47 -6.42 4.73
CA PHE A 33 -3.85 -6.26 5.15
C PHE A 33 -4.18 -7.35 6.17
N ALA A 34 -5.24 -7.17 6.93
CA ALA A 34 -5.55 -8.07 8.05
C ALA A 34 -5.58 -9.56 7.67
N THR A 35 -6.06 -9.87 6.47
CA THR A 35 -6.25 -11.26 6.03
C THR A 35 -5.27 -11.69 4.95
N ARG A 36 -4.48 -10.77 4.39
CA ARG A 36 -3.58 -11.10 3.28
C ARG A 36 -2.51 -10.03 3.10
N GLN A 37 -1.45 -10.39 2.42
CA GLN A 37 -0.45 -9.45 1.94
C GLN A 37 -0.64 -9.31 0.43
N GLU A 38 -0.58 -8.07 -0.06
CA GLU A 38 -0.76 -7.79 -1.48
C GLU A 38 0.33 -6.87 -1.99
N ARG A 39 0.75 -7.10 -3.21
CA ARG A 39 1.65 -6.21 -3.92
C ARG A 39 0.79 -5.27 -4.76
N ILE A 40 0.86 -3.98 -4.45
CA ILE A 40 0.05 -2.97 -5.12
C ILE A 40 0.92 -2.21 -6.10
N PRO A 41 0.79 -2.46 -7.40
CA PRO A 41 1.58 -1.72 -8.40
C PRO A 41 1.02 -0.32 -8.59
N GLY A 42 1.88 0.60 -8.99
CA GLY A 42 1.43 1.93 -9.39
C GLY A 42 0.64 1.90 -10.70
N PRO A 43 -0.15 2.93 -10.97
CA PRO A 43 -0.43 4.09 -10.12
C PRO A 43 -1.32 3.71 -8.92
N TYR A 44 -1.16 4.44 -7.82
CA TYR A 44 -1.82 4.10 -6.54
C TYR A 44 -3.16 4.82 -6.39
N THR A 45 -4.03 4.65 -7.38
CA THR A 45 -5.30 5.38 -7.40
C THR A 45 -6.30 4.89 -6.36
N LYS A 46 -6.13 3.66 -5.90
CA LYS A 46 -7.03 3.05 -4.90
C LYS A 46 -6.42 2.96 -3.51
N LEU A 47 -5.20 3.44 -3.36
CA LEU A 47 -4.46 3.37 -2.11
C LEU A 47 -4.29 4.78 -1.53
N THR A 48 -4.72 4.96 -0.28
CA THR A 48 -4.66 6.25 0.39
C THR A 48 -3.79 6.13 1.63
N LYS A 49 -2.87 7.05 1.77
CA LYS A 49 -2.03 7.14 2.98
C LYS A 49 -2.82 7.81 4.09
N LEU A 50 -2.83 7.20 5.26
CA LEU A 50 -3.54 7.71 6.42
C LEU A 50 -2.69 8.59 7.32
#